data_29b51b65c6e6b1e3b017066ad5d1f91f
#
_entry.id   29b51b65c6e6b1e3b017066ad5d1f91f
#
_cell.length_a   1.000
_cell.length_b   1.000
_cell.length_c   1.000
_cell.angle_alpha   90.00
_cell.angle_beta   90.00
_cell.angle_gamma   90.00
#
_symmetry.space_group_name_H-M   'P 1'
#
loop_
_entity.id
_entity.type
_entity.pdbx_description
1 polymer ?
#
loop_
_entity_poly.entity_id
_entity_poly.type
_entity_poly.pdbx_seq_one_letter_code
_entity_poly.pdbx_strand_id
1 'polypeptide(L)'
;MAVDILFTMTRKEIYKSVPGILRPFKEYLQTLGLKDGDQIVYYGCVGTCTPFVELLAIAIRGLHSEQVFVPLLDETKAKKIVNIDDVGMQVSGGHARLNPKVLVIMGGLAMPNIPVPKEDVKALIERHDGVKVIGVCFMSMFEKAGWLDVVSFDLMIDATIDPVTVTWKD
;
A
#
# COMPACT_ATOMS: atom_id res chain seq x y z
N MET A 1 -25.29 -14.19 19.66
CA MET A 1 -24.75 -12.83 19.90
C MET A 1 -23.41 -12.76 19.18
N ALA A 2 -23.40 -12.11 18.02
CA ALA A 2 -22.17 -11.82 17.31
C ALA A 2 -21.48 -10.69 18.09
N VAL A 3 -20.31 -10.98 18.63
CA VAL A 3 -19.44 -9.94 19.17
C VAL A 3 -18.79 -9.30 17.96
N ASP A 4 -19.23 -8.10 17.59
CA ASP A 4 -18.52 -7.21 16.70
C ASP A 4 -17.15 -6.94 17.31
N ILE A 5 -16.14 -7.69 16.88
CA ILE A 5 -14.77 -7.35 17.13
C ILE A 5 -14.46 -6.18 16.18
N LEU A 6 -14.88 -5.00 16.58
CA LEU A 6 -14.34 -3.76 16.03
C LEU A 6 -12.83 -3.82 16.29
N PHE A 7 -12.05 -4.04 15.24
CA PHE A 7 -10.59 -4.03 15.31
C PHE A 7 -10.16 -2.61 15.64
N THR A 8 -10.10 -2.31 16.92
CA THR A 8 -9.63 -1.01 17.40
C THR A 8 -8.13 -0.96 17.17
N MET A 9 -7.68 -0.07 16.28
CA MET A 9 -6.26 0.27 16.17
C MET A 9 -5.78 0.77 17.54
N THR A 10 -4.96 -0.03 18.20
CA THR A 10 -4.59 0.19 19.61
C THR A 10 -3.41 1.12 19.80
N ARG A 11 -2.72 1.51 18.71
CA ARG A 11 -1.54 2.37 18.73
C ARG A 11 -1.59 3.39 17.61
N LYS A 12 -1.44 4.67 17.95
CA LYS A 12 -1.34 5.77 16.99
C LYS A 12 -0.07 6.57 17.27
N GLU A 13 0.77 6.73 16.27
CA GLU A 13 1.99 7.52 16.33
C GLU A 13 2.01 8.55 15.22
N ILE A 14 2.65 9.70 15.47
CA ILE A 14 2.78 10.79 14.51
C ILE A 14 4.24 10.91 14.09
N TYR A 15 4.46 10.74 12.81
CA TYR A 15 5.75 10.92 12.15
C TYR A 15 5.72 12.17 11.26
N LYS A 16 6.88 12.60 10.76
CA LYS A 16 7.00 13.78 9.90
C LYS A 16 7.65 13.42 8.59
N SER A 17 7.23 14.10 7.52
CA SER A 17 7.84 14.08 6.19
C SER A 17 7.85 12.68 5.53
N VAL A 18 8.51 12.54 4.39
CA VAL A 18 8.62 11.28 3.63
C VAL A 18 9.21 10.13 4.46
N PRO A 19 10.28 10.32 5.26
CA PRO A 19 10.77 9.26 6.14
C PRO A 19 9.72 8.72 7.13
N GLY A 20 8.76 9.56 7.51
CA GLY A 20 7.64 9.17 8.38
C GLY A 20 6.63 8.23 7.70
N ILE A 21 6.62 8.15 6.38
CA ILE A 21 5.88 7.15 5.61
C ILE A 21 6.69 5.85 5.51
N LEU A 22 7.96 5.99 5.13
CA LEU A 22 8.80 4.85 4.74
C LEU A 22 9.30 4.04 5.92
N ARG A 23 9.65 4.70 7.03
CA ARG A 23 10.20 4.03 8.20
C ARG A 23 9.20 3.07 8.86
N PRO A 24 7.99 3.49 9.27
CA PRO A 24 7.03 2.58 9.87
C PRO A 24 6.61 1.45 8.93
N PHE A 25 6.54 1.70 7.63
CA PHE A 25 6.28 0.67 6.62
C PHE A 25 7.38 -0.41 6.64
N LYS A 26 8.64 0.01 6.56
CA LYS A 26 9.78 -0.91 6.61
C LYS A 26 9.86 -1.67 7.93
N GLU A 27 9.75 -0.96 9.06
CA GLU A 27 9.85 -1.55 10.40
C GLU A 27 8.75 -2.59 10.62
N TYR A 28 7.52 -2.31 10.21
CA TYR A 28 6.44 -3.28 10.30
C TYR A 28 6.73 -4.54 9.49
N LEU A 29 7.14 -4.41 8.23
CA LEU A 29 7.47 -5.57 7.39
C LEU A 29 8.62 -6.41 7.97
N GLN A 30 9.60 -5.78 8.61
CA GLN A 30 10.69 -6.49 9.30
C GLN A 30 10.18 -7.36 10.46
N THR A 31 9.07 -6.99 11.10
CA THR A 31 8.49 -7.79 12.19
C THR A 31 7.77 -9.04 11.71
N LEU A 32 7.44 -9.14 10.43
CA LEU A 32 6.63 -10.23 9.88
C LEU A 32 7.42 -11.52 9.61
N GLY A 33 8.75 -11.49 9.70
CA GLY A 33 9.59 -12.65 9.45
C GLY A 33 9.51 -13.16 8.01
N LEU A 34 9.35 -12.24 7.05
CA LEU A 34 9.31 -12.57 5.62
C LEU A 34 10.61 -13.26 5.19
N LYS A 35 10.47 -14.27 4.35
CA LYS A 35 11.59 -15.01 3.76
C LYS A 35 11.92 -14.46 2.38
N ASP A 36 13.12 -14.76 1.89
CA ASP A 36 13.50 -14.43 0.52
C ASP A 36 12.49 -14.99 -0.48
N GLY A 37 11.99 -14.12 -1.36
CA GLY A 37 10.99 -14.44 -2.35
C GLY A 37 9.52 -14.38 -1.86
N ASP A 38 9.27 -14.17 -0.57
CA ASP A 38 7.91 -13.89 -0.09
C ASP A 38 7.37 -12.65 -0.80
N GLN A 39 6.11 -12.69 -1.19
CA GLN A 39 5.56 -11.70 -2.11
C GLN A 39 4.78 -10.60 -1.37
N ILE A 40 5.09 -9.36 -1.72
CA ILE A 40 4.37 -8.15 -1.32
C ILE A 40 3.67 -7.60 -2.56
N VAL A 41 2.33 -7.51 -2.51
CA VAL A 41 1.52 -7.06 -3.64
C VAL A 41 0.86 -5.73 -3.33
N TYR A 42 1.13 -4.74 -4.16
CA TYR A 42 0.54 -3.40 -4.08
C TYR A 42 -0.63 -3.27 -5.04
N TYR A 43 -1.77 -2.87 -4.53
CA TYR A 43 -2.96 -2.55 -5.32
C TYR A 43 -3.16 -1.04 -5.33
N GLY A 44 -3.19 -0.44 -6.49
CA GLY A 44 -3.29 1.02 -6.61
C GLY A 44 -3.72 1.48 -7.99
N CYS A 45 -4.02 2.77 -8.13
CA CYS A 45 -4.33 3.35 -9.42
C CYS A 45 -3.07 3.73 -10.19
N VAL A 46 -3.18 3.62 -11.51
CA VAL A 46 -2.09 3.94 -12.44
C VAL A 46 -1.75 5.44 -12.38
N GLY A 47 -0.48 5.76 -12.35
CA GLY A 47 0.02 7.14 -12.36
C GLY A 47 0.00 7.80 -11.00
N THR A 48 -1.12 7.83 -10.28
CA THR A 48 -1.23 8.49 -8.98
C THR A 48 -0.59 7.66 -7.86
N CYS A 49 -0.83 6.36 -7.82
CA CYS A 49 -0.25 5.49 -6.79
C CYS A 49 1.16 5.01 -7.14
N THR A 50 1.44 4.81 -8.43
CA THR A 50 2.69 4.20 -8.89
C THR A 50 3.96 4.84 -8.32
N PRO A 51 4.13 6.18 -8.29
CA PRO A 51 5.33 6.80 -7.71
C PRO A 51 5.52 6.48 -6.23
N PHE A 52 4.45 6.43 -5.46
CA PHE A 52 4.51 6.09 -4.04
C PHE A 52 4.77 4.60 -3.81
N VAL A 53 4.25 3.73 -4.66
CA VAL A 53 4.55 2.30 -4.65
C VAL A 53 6.05 2.07 -4.90
N GLU A 54 6.63 2.75 -5.88
CA GLU A 54 8.07 2.67 -6.17
C GLU A 54 8.92 3.23 -5.02
N LEU A 55 8.45 4.29 -4.38
CA LEU A 55 9.10 4.86 -3.19
C LEU A 55 9.05 3.89 -1.99
N LEU A 56 7.92 3.23 -1.74
CA LEU A 56 7.79 2.19 -0.72
C LEU A 56 8.68 0.99 -1.05
N ALA A 57 8.69 0.59 -2.31
CA ALA A 57 9.49 -0.55 -2.78
C ALA A 57 10.99 -0.34 -2.56
N ILE A 58 11.51 0.87 -2.80
CA ILE A 58 12.93 1.16 -2.56
C ILE A 58 13.27 1.12 -1.07
N ALA A 59 12.35 1.52 -0.20
CA ALA A 59 12.57 1.49 1.24
C ALA A 59 12.80 0.09 1.80
N ILE A 60 12.22 -0.93 1.14
CA ILE A 60 12.27 -2.32 1.58
C ILE A 60 13.07 -3.24 0.64
N ARG A 61 13.81 -2.69 -0.31
CA ARG A 61 14.62 -3.49 -1.26
C ARG A 61 15.57 -4.48 -0.59
N GLY A 62 16.01 -4.19 0.62
CA GLY A 62 16.91 -5.06 1.41
C GLY A 62 16.20 -6.24 2.09
N LEU A 63 14.88 -6.38 2.00
CA LEU A 63 14.14 -7.53 2.53
C LEU A 63 14.13 -8.73 1.58
N HIS A 64 14.65 -8.56 0.36
CA HIS A 64 14.68 -9.60 -0.68
C HIS A 64 13.32 -10.23 -1.01
N SER A 65 12.23 -9.51 -0.74
CA SER A 65 10.87 -9.91 -1.10
C SER A 65 10.61 -9.66 -2.58
N GLU A 66 9.81 -10.52 -3.22
CA GLU A 66 9.27 -10.22 -4.53
C GLU A 66 8.19 -9.14 -4.40
N GLN A 67 8.33 -8.04 -5.11
CA GLN A 67 7.39 -6.94 -5.07
C GLN A 67 6.61 -6.85 -6.39
N VAL A 68 5.29 -6.71 -6.29
CA VAL A 68 4.38 -6.75 -7.44
C VAL A 68 3.38 -5.60 -7.33
N PHE A 69 3.12 -4.93 -8.44
CA PHE A 69 2.06 -3.94 -8.58
C PHE A 69 0.90 -4.49 -9.40
N VAL A 70 -0.31 -4.29 -8.91
CA VAL A 70 -1.55 -4.62 -9.58
C VAL A 70 -2.35 -3.33 -9.79
N PRO A 71 -2.61 -2.93 -11.04
CA PRO A 71 -3.43 -1.75 -11.31
C PRO A 71 -4.88 -2.02 -10.94
N LEU A 72 -5.47 -1.14 -10.15
CA LEU A 72 -6.80 -1.31 -9.59
C LEU A 72 -6.90 -2.65 -8.85
N LEU A 73 -7.76 -3.55 -9.30
CA LEU A 73 -7.84 -4.93 -8.80
C LEU A 73 -7.64 -5.95 -9.93
N ASP A 74 -7.11 -5.51 -11.08
CA ASP A 74 -6.93 -6.34 -12.26
C ASP A 74 -5.64 -7.16 -12.18
N GLU A 75 -5.73 -8.32 -11.54
CA GLU A 75 -4.60 -9.24 -11.35
C GLU A 75 -4.00 -9.77 -12.66
N THR A 76 -4.74 -9.71 -13.77
CA THR A 76 -4.21 -10.10 -15.09
C THR A 76 -3.12 -9.14 -15.59
N LYS A 77 -3.07 -7.94 -15.02
CA LYS A 77 -2.07 -6.89 -15.32
C LYS A 77 -0.98 -6.78 -14.25
N ALA A 78 -0.86 -7.75 -13.38
CA ALA A 78 0.17 -7.76 -12.34
C ALA A 78 1.58 -7.66 -12.94
N LYS A 79 2.40 -6.74 -12.45
CA LYS A 79 3.76 -6.50 -12.92
C LYS A 79 4.74 -6.52 -11.75
N LYS A 80 5.90 -7.13 -11.97
CA LYS A 80 7.00 -7.08 -11.00
C LYS A 80 7.55 -5.67 -10.87
N ILE A 81 7.92 -5.33 -9.65
CA ILE A 81 8.70 -4.13 -9.35
C ILE A 81 10.14 -4.58 -9.24
N VAL A 82 10.99 -4.05 -10.09
CA VAL A 82 12.39 -4.47 -10.21
C VAL A 82 13.32 -3.28 -10.03
N ASN A 83 14.54 -3.54 -9.56
CA ASN A 83 15.56 -2.53 -9.48
C ASN A 83 16.19 -2.32 -10.85
N ILE A 84 16.14 -1.09 -11.35
CA ILE A 84 16.80 -0.65 -12.58
C ILE A 84 18.06 0.09 -12.19
N ASP A 85 19.19 -0.29 -12.76
CA ASP A 85 20.48 0.36 -12.50
C ASP A 85 20.41 1.87 -12.78
N ASP A 86 20.97 2.64 -11.87
CA ASP A 86 20.97 4.11 -11.89
C ASP A 86 19.58 4.79 -11.85
N VAL A 87 18.51 4.03 -11.67
CA VAL A 87 17.12 4.53 -11.59
C VAL A 87 16.48 4.20 -10.23
N GLY A 88 16.57 2.94 -9.79
CA GLY A 88 15.93 2.44 -8.59
C GLY A 88 14.77 1.49 -8.89
N MET A 89 13.90 1.31 -7.90
CA MET A 89 12.76 0.38 -8.02
C MET A 89 11.70 0.94 -8.97
N GLN A 90 11.32 0.13 -9.97
CA GLN A 90 10.36 0.54 -11.00
C GLN A 90 9.34 -0.58 -11.29
N VAL A 91 8.08 -0.19 -11.54
CA VAL A 91 7.03 -1.09 -12.05
C VAL A 91 7.27 -1.35 -13.54
N SER A 92 8.29 -2.09 -13.86
CA SER A 92 8.72 -2.33 -15.25
C SER A 92 9.08 -3.78 -15.54
N GLY A 93 8.92 -4.66 -14.56
CA GLY A 93 9.16 -6.09 -14.72
C GLY A 93 8.08 -6.79 -15.53
N GLY A 94 8.31 -8.07 -15.83
CA GLY A 94 7.32 -8.91 -16.50
C GLY A 94 6.11 -9.20 -15.62
N HIS A 95 5.17 -9.94 -16.21
CA HIS A 95 3.98 -10.42 -15.48
C HIS A 95 4.39 -11.26 -14.27
N ALA A 96 3.64 -11.09 -13.17
CA ALA A 96 3.84 -11.85 -11.94
C ALA A 96 2.65 -12.76 -11.67
N ARG A 97 2.93 -14.02 -11.31
CA ARG A 97 1.93 -14.88 -10.69
C ARG A 97 1.80 -14.47 -9.21
N LEU A 98 0.57 -14.30 -8.73
CA LEU A 98 0.32 -13.82 -7.38
C LEU A 98 0.28 -14.98 -6.36
N ASN A 99 1.01 -14.77 -5.27
CA ASN A 99 0.99 -15.58 -4.04
C ASN A 99 1.39 -14.69 -2.86
N PRO A 100 0.57 -13.70 -2.51
CA PRO A 100 0.95 -12.67 -1.56
C PRO A 100 1.08 -13.20 -0.12
N LYS A 101 2.05 -12.68 0.60
CA LYS A 101 2.16 -12.71 2.06
C LYS A 101 1.68 -11.40 2.67
N VAL A 102 1.82 -10.31 1.92
CA VAL A 102 1.39 -8.97 2.32
C VAL A 102 0.64 -8.32 1.17
N LEU A 103 -0.49 -7.72 1.47
CA LEU A 103 -1.24 -6.85 0.57
C LEU A 103 -1.04 -5.40 1.01
N VAL A 104 -0.66 -4.53 0.09
CA VAL A 104 -0.58 -3.09 0.30
C VAL A 104 -1.66 -2.41 -0.52
N ILE A 105 -2.63 -1.83 0.16
CA ILE A 105 -3.77 -1.16 -0.47
C ILE A 105 -3.51 0.34 -0.48
N MET A 106 -3.43 0.91 -1.68
CA MET A 106 -3.14 2.33 -1.86
C MET A 106 -4.42 3.16 -1.83
N GLY A 107 -4.39 4.29 -1.14
CA GLY A 107 -5.54 5.17 -0.96
C GLY A 107 -6.11 5.77 -2.24
N GLY A 108 -5.32 5.77 -3.33
CA GLY A 108 -5.83 6.19 -4.64
C GLY A 108 -7.00 5.34 -5.14
N LEU A 109 -7.14 4.09 -4.69
CA LEU A 109 -8.30 3.26 -5.00
C LEU A 109 -9.60 3.79 -4.41
N ALA A 110 -9.52 4.56 -3.33
CA ALA A 110 -10.66 5.15 -2.64
C ALA A 110 -11.05 6.53 -3.18
N MET A 111 -10.36 7.05 -4.20
CA MET A 111 -10.71 8.33 -4.82
C MET A 111 -12.08 8.26 -5.50
N PRO A 112 -12.89 9.34 -5.44
CA PRO A 112 -14.26 9.32 -5.94
C PRO A 112 -14.42 8.98 -7.43
N ASN A 113 -13.40 9.25 -8.23
CA ASN A 113 -13.38 8.98 -9.68
C ASN A 113 -12.79 7.61 -10.05
N ILE A 114 -12.39 6.81 -9.07
CA ILE A 114 -11.85 5.48 -9.30
C ILE A 114 -12.95 4.43 -9.07
N PRO A 115 -13.23 3.58 -10.06
CA PRO A 115 -14.35 2.64 -10.02
C PRO A 115 -14.01 1.35 -9.26
N VAL A 116 -13.52 1.48 -8.03
CA VAL A 116 -13.19 0.34 -7.15
C VAL A 116 -14.06 0.40 -5.90
N PRO A 117 -15.08 -0.47 -5.79
CA PRO A 117 -15.86 -0.60 -4.57
C PRO A 117 -15.01 -1.14 -3.41
N LYS A 118 -15.20 -0.60 -2.22
CA LYS A 118 -14.51 -1.08 -1.01
C LYS A 118 -14.84 -2.54 -0.68
N GLU A 119 -16.03 -3.00 -1.05
CA GLU A 119 -16.49 -4.38 -0.89
C GLU A 119 -15.65 -5.35 -1.76
N ASP A 120 -15.22 -4.93 -2.95
CA ASP A 120 -14.36 -5.72 -3.82
C ASP A 120 -12.94 -5.86 -3.23
N VAL A 121 -12.44 -4.82 -2.56
CA VAL A 121 -11.17 -4.89 -1.83
C VAL A 121 -11.28 -5.82 -0.62
N LYS A 122 -12.38 -5.76 0.11
CA LYS A 122 -12.65 -6.72 1.19
C LYS A 122 -12.66 -8.15 0.68
N ALA A 123 -13.39 -8.41 -0.40
CA ALA A 123 -13.44 -9.73 -1.03
C ALA A 123 -12.07 -10.21 -1.53
N LEU A 124 -11.26 -9.29 -2.07
CA LEU A 124 -9.87 -9.56 -2.45
C LEU A 124 -9.04 -10.04 -1.25
N ILE A 125 -9.11 -9.34 -0.14
CA ILE A 125 -8.38 -9.69 1.09
C ILE A 125 -8.82 -11.06 1.61
N GLU A 126 -10.12 -11.31 1.66
CA GLU A 126 -10.70 -12.56 2.16
C GLU A 126 -10.34 -13.80 1.31
N ARG A 127 -9.96 -13.61 0.03
CA ARG A 127 -9.46 -14.71 -0.81
C ARG A 127 -8.06 -15.19 -0.43
N HIS A 128 -7.32 -14.40 0.33
CA HIS A 128 -5.95 -14.70 0.72
C HIS A 128 -5.88 -14.97 2.23
N ASP A 129 -5.88 -16.23 2.60
CA ASP A 129 -5.83 -16.62 4.01
C ASP A 129 -4.48 -16.27 4.65
N GLY A 130 -4.53 -15.68 5.84
CA GLY A 130 -3.36 -15.37 6.65
C GLY A 130 -2.47 -14.23 6.15
N VAL A 131 -2.87 -13.48 5.11
CA VAL A 131 -2.12 -12.31 4.64
C VAL A 131 -2.18 -11.16 5.64
N LYS A 132 -1.12 -10.34 5.63
CA LYS A 132 -1.11 -9.05 6.32
C LYS A 132 -1.53 -7.95 5.36
N VAL A 133 -2.32 -7.01 5.86
CA VAL A 133 -2.90 -5.93 5.06
C VAL A 133 -2.39 -4.58 5.55
N ILE A 134 -1.73 -3.85 4.66
CA ILE A 134 -1.24 -2.50 4.92
C ILE A 134 -2.03 -1.51 4.07
N GLY A 135 -2.57 -0.48 4.69
CA GLY A 135 -3.15 0.67 3.99
C GLY A 135 -2.14 1.82 3.92
N VAL A 136 -1.96 2.39 2.75
CA VAL A 136 -1.17 3.62 2.57
C VAL A 136 -2.01 4.64 1.82
N CYS A 137 -2.43 5.69 2.49
CA CYS A 137 -3.22 6.74 1.87
C CYS A 137 -2.72 8.15 2.22
N PHE A 138 -3.31 9.11 1.57
CA PHE A 138 -3.00 10.52 1.74
C PHE A 138 -4.28 11.29 2.02
N MET A 139 -4.19 12.34 2.86
CA MET A 139 -5.27 13.28 3.13
C MET A 139 -6.55 12.59 3.65
N SER A 140 -6.40 11.55 4.46
CA SER A 140 -7.49 10.77 5.06
C SER A 140 -8.46 10.16 4.04
N MET A 141 -7.95 9.72 2.89
CA MET A 141 -8.78 9.24 1.79
C MET A 141 -9.63 8.02 2.18
N PHE A 142 -9.07 7.05 2.89
CA PHE A 142 -9.83 5.87 3.33
C PHE A 142 -10.96 6.23 4.28
N GLU A 143 -10.71 7.13 5.24
CA GLU A 143 -11.73 7.60 6.17
C GLU A 143 -12.86 8.35 5.45
N LYS A 144 -12.48 9.32 4.61
CA LYS A 144 -13.45 10.14 3.85
C LYS A 144 -14.33 9.31 2.92
N ALA A 145 -13.81 8.23 2.36
CA ALA A 145 -14.53 7.31 1.49
C ALA A 145 -15.29 6.20 2.25
N GLY A 146 -15.22 6.17 3.59
CA GLY A 146 -15.88 5.17 4.43
C GLY A 146 -15.30 3.76 4.28
N TRP A 147 -14.00 3.66 3.95
CA TRP A 147 -13.35 2.35 3.78
C TRP A 147 -13.02 1.69 5.11
N LEU A 148 -12.78 2.47 6.16
CA LEU A 148 -12.39 1.94 7.48
C LEU A 148 -13.49 1.12 8.16
N ASP A 149 -14.74 1.28 7.73
CA ASP A 149 -15.87 0.50 8.22
C ASP A 149 -15.98 -0.89 7.55
N VAL A 150 -15.25 -1.10 6.45
CA VAL A 150 -15.37 -2.31 5.61
C VAL A 150 -14.07 -3.06 5.48
N VAL A 151 -12.95 -2.33 5.36
CA VAL A 151 -11.60 -2.90 5.17
C VAL A 151 -10.83 -2.79 6.48
N SER A 152 -10.33 -3.92 6.97
CA SER A 152 -9.45 -3.96 8.15
C SER A 152 -7.99 -3.94 7.72
N PHE A 153 -7.20 -3.08 8.32
CA PHE A 153 -5.76 -2.95 8.09
C PHE A 153 -4.98 -3.37 9.33
N ASP A 154 -3.92 -4.18 9.15
CA ASP A 154 -2.97 -4.49 10.22
C ASP A 154 -2.05 -3.28 10.52
N LEU A 155 -1.72 -2.51 9.48
CA LEU A 155 -1.04 -1.22 9.58
C LEU A 155 -1.72 -0.22 8.64
N MET A 156 -1.99 0.98 9.11
CA MET A 156 -2.45 2.08 8.26
C MET A 156 -1.50 3.26 8.37
N ILE A 157 -1.03 3.73 7.23
CA ILE A 157 -0.22 4.93 7.08
C ILE A 157 -1.07 5.96 6.34
N ASP A 158 -1.36 7.07 6.99
CA ASP A 158 -2.07 8.20 6.40
C ASP A 158 -1.20 9.44 6.48
N ALA A 159 -0.83 9.99 5.33
CA ALA A 159 0.06 11.13 5.24
C ALA A 159 -0.67 12.38 4.76
N THR A 160 -0.42 13.49 5.44
CA THR A 160 -0.91 14.81 5.02
C THR A 160 0.24 15.64 4.51
N ILE A 161 0.12 16.14 3.27
CA ILE A 161 1.06 17.08 2.66
C ILE A 161 0.52 18.49 2.87
N ASP A 162 1.00 19.15 3.93
CA ASP A 162 0.53 20.47 4.34
C ASP A 162 1.58 21.10 5.31
N PRO A 163 2.06 22.35 5.05
CA PRO A 163 1.77 23.19 3.90
C PRO A 163 2.61 22.83 2.65
N VAL A 164 2.14 23.31 1.49
CA VAL A 164 2.94 23.38 0.26
C VAL A 164 3.24 24.84 -0.03
N THR A 165 4.51 25.21 -0.05
CA THR A 165 4.93 26.58 -0.36
C THR A 165 5.32 26.70 -1.82
N VAL A 166 4.72 27.66 -2.51
CA VAL A 166 5.02 27.98 -3.91
C VAL A 166 5.53 29.43 -3.98
N THR A 167 6.66 29.63 -4.61
CA THR A 167 7.27 30.96 -4.77
C THR A 167 7.43 31.25 -6.26
N TRP A 168 6.97 32.42 -6.69
CA TRP A 168 7.15 32.91 -8.06
C TRP A 168 8.20 34.01 -8.08
N LYS A 169 8.87 34.13 -9.20
CA LYS A 169 9.70 35.32 -9.54
C LYS A 169 8.87 36.14 -10.52
N ASP A 170 8.63 37.41 -10.15
CA ASP A 170 7.99 38.40 -11.03
C ASP A 170 8.94 38.89 -12.11
#